data_81d080ce6260f6a794e726bfb908fe50
#
_entry.id   81d080ce6260f6a794e726bfb908fe50
#
_cell.length_a   1.000
_cell.length_b   1.000
_cell.length_c   1.000
_cell.angle_alpha   90.00
_cell.angle_beta   90.00
_cell.angle_gamma   90.00
#
_symmetry.space_group_name_H-M   'P 1'
#
loop_
_entity.id
_entity.type
_entity.pdbx_description
1 polymer ?
#
loop_
_entity_poly.entity_id
_entity_poly.type
_entity_poly.pdbx_seq_one_letter_code
_entity_poly.pdbx_strand_id
1 'polypeptide(L)'
;MNTKSGKKSAVQVTIAEIVAIHEAKQRHSTCGVNHALMHHLDQFCGKQTTLCDISEQFCIAFAEFLKAKVAMSSVKTYLQKLHAILEHAVFDHLIDCNPMPAVRFLIPRARSSQRVYLTQSELVRLASKPCNHEETKRAFLFACQTGLRLSDIETLSWNDITEINGSPTIVKVQVKTCQEVCVPLNTVALELIGERNGHKRVFDLKSRSVIASDLLSWAKTAGVDKHLTFHVSRHTFATLSISAGVDIYVVSRLCGHRSVRTTEIYAHIIDKTLQDGVALLESAMMNNSRVDKVRKLNIKYMVNRVKMVIESVFFQKKAKAKQNNDTFLMPTI
;
A
#
# COMPACT_ATOMS: atom_id res chain seq x y z
N MET A 1 41.66 -31.41 -9.39
CA MET A 1 40.35 -32.09 -9.25
C MET A 1 39.25 -31.15 -9.73
N ASN A 2 38.78 -31.35 -10.98
CA ASN A 2 37.76 -30.54 -11.62
C ASN A 2 36.38 -31.08 -11.17
N THR A 3 35.69 -30.38 -10.29
CA THR A 3 34.28 -30.59 -10.06
C THR A 3 33.48 -29.94 -11.19
N LYS A 4 33.20 -30.70 -12.24
CA LYS A 4 32.19 -30.38 -13.22
C LYS A 4 30.82 -30.42 -12.50
N SER A 5 30.32 -29.26 -12.05
CA SER A 5 28.90 -29.07 -11.76
C SER A 5 28.15 -29.26 -13.08
N GLY A 6 27.60 -30.45 -13.30
CA GLY A 6 26.79 -30.76 -14.47
C GLY A 6 25.54 -29.88 -14.42
N LYS A 7 25.37 -28.97 -15.40
CA LYS A 7 24.11 -28.28 -15.60
C LYS A 7 23.02 -29.33 -15.87
N LYS A 8 22.10 -29.52 -14.93
CA LYS A 8 20.90 -30.33 -15.15
C LYS A 8 20.15 -29.75 -16.35
N SER A 9 19.70 -30.60 -17.27
CA SER A 9 18.83 -30.16 -18.36
C SER A 9 17.45 -29.77 -17.80
N ALA A 10 16.69 -28.94 -18.50
CA ALA A 10 15.35 -28.49 -18.12
C ALA A 10 14.39 -29.67 -17.77
N VAL A 11 14.61 -30.82 -18.40
CA VAL A 11 13.85 -32.07 -18.17
C VAL A 11 14.03 -32.62 -16.75
N GLN A 12 15.12 -32.26 -16.04
CA GLN A 12 15.46 -32.83 -14.73
C GLN A 12 15.24 -31.85 -13.57
N VAL A 13 14.87 -30.59 -13.85
CA VAL A 13 14.71 -29.58 -12.81
C VAL A 13 13.25 -29.47 -12.43
N THR A 14 12.94 -29.77 -11.18
CA THR A 14 11.58 -29.63 -10.63
C THR A 14 11.27 -28.17 -10.30
N ILE A 15 9.97 -27.81 -10.26
CA ILE A 15 9.52 -26.49 -9.80
C ILE A 15 10.04 -26.19 -8.40
N ALA A 16 10.08 -27.20 -7.52
CA ALA A 16 10.54 -27.05 -6.14
C ALA A 16 12.02 -26.63 -6.07
N GLU A 17 12.90 -27.21 -6.93
CA GLU A 17 14.31 -26.83 -6.99
C GLU A 17 14.50 -25.39 -7.43
N ILE A 18 13.71 -24.92 -8.40
CA ILE A 18 13.80 -23.51 -8.85
C ILE A 18 13.28 -22.54 -7.81
N VAL A 19 12.17 -22.89 -7.14
CA VAL A 19 11.66 -22.06 -6.04
C VAL A 19 12.72 -21.95 -4.94
N ALA A 20 13.40 -23.05 -4.59
CA ALA A 20 14.49 -23.05 -3.60
C ALA A 20 15.67 -22.16 -4.03
N ILE A 21 16.09 -22.23 -5.30
CA ILE A 21 17.14 -21.37 -5.87
C ILE A 21 16.72 -19.91 -5.83
N HIS A 22 15.47 -19.63 -6.16
CA HIS A 22 14.93 -18.27 -6.14
C HIS A 22 14.78 -17.72 -4.70
N GLU A 23 14.46 -18.56 -3.73
CA GLU A 23 14.37 -18.20 -2.31
C GLU A 23 15.72 -17.83 -1.71
N ALA A 24 16.77 -18.55 -2.07
CA ALA A 24 18.12 -18.27 -1.59
C ALA A 24 18.59 -16.83 -1.96
N LYS A 25 18.04 -16.25 -3.02
CA LYS A 25 18.31 -14.89 -3.48
C LYS A 25 17.35 -13.83 -2.89
N GLN A 26 16.36 -14.20 -2.06
CA GLN A 26 15.30 -13.31 -1.60
C GLN A 26 15.30 -13.05 -0.08
N ARG A 27 14.58 -11.98 0.32
CA ARG A 27 14.39 -11.68 1.74
C ARG A 27 13.44 -12.69 2.39
N HIS A 28 13.70 -13.02 3.64
CA HIS A 28 12.91 -13.96 4.46
C HIS A 28 11.38 -13.71 4.43
N SER A 29 10.94 -12.44 4.32
CA SER A 29 9.52 -12.08 4.28
C SER A 29 8.78 -12.55 3.01
N THR A 30 9.50 -12.93 1.96
CA THR A 30 8.92 -13.40 0.69
C THR A 30 8.76 -14.93 0.66
N CYS A 31 9.49 -15.65 1.54
CA CYS A 31 9.45 -17.12 1.61
C CYS A 31 8.04 -17.65 1.94
N GLY A 32 7.27 -16.97 2.78
CA GLY A 32 5.89 -17.40 3.10
C GLY A 32 4.96 -17.48 1.89
N VAL A 33 5.11 -16.56 0.93
CA VAL A 33 4.31 -16.58 -0.32
C VAL A 33 4.75 -17.74 -1.22
N ASN A 34 6.05 -18.03 -1.27
CA ASN A 34 6.59 -19.15 -2.02
C ASN A 34 6.11 -20.48 -1.46
N HIS A 35 6.16 -20.67 -0.12
CA HIS A 35 5.65 -21.88 0.52
C HIS A 35 4.16 -22.09 0.23
N ALA A 36 3.33 -21.03 0.29
CA ALA A 36 1.92 -21.12 -0.05
C ALA A 36 1.71 -21.45 -1.53
N LEU A 37 2.49 -20.85 -2.45
CA LEU A 37 2.46 -21.17 -3.87
C LEU A 37 2.82 -22.66 -4.09
N MET A 38 3.91 -23.14 -3.48
CA MET A 38 4.33 -24.54 -3.58
C MET A 38 3.26 -25.50 -3.06
N HIS A 39 2.65 -25.17 -1.93
CA HIS A 39 1.54 -25.97 -1.40
C HIS A 39 0.39 -26.11 -2.40
N HIS A 40 0.02 -25.03 -3.10
CA HIS A 40 -1.02 -25.07 -4.13
C HIS A 40 -0.57 -25.80 -5.39
N LEU A 41 0.70 -25.66 -5.80
CA LEU A 41 1.26 -26.42 -6.93
C LEU A 41 1.29 -27.93 -6.61
N ASP A 42 1.75 -28.32 -5.43
CA ASP A 42 1.76 -29.72 -4.99
C ASP A 42 0.35 -30.33 -5.00
N GLN A 43 -0.67 -29.57 -4.61
CA GLN A 43 -2.06 -30.00 -4.67
C GLN A 43 -2.61 -30.14 -6.10
N PHE A 44 -2.11 -29.31 -7.03
CA PHE A 44 -2.59 -29.26 -8.40
C PHE A 44 -1.93 -30.32 -9.28
N CYS A 45 -0.62 -30.48 -9.21
CA CYS A 45 0.16 -31.31 -10.13
C CYS A 45 1.12 -32.30 -9.48
N GLY A 46 1.27 -32.24 -8.15
CA GLY A 46 2.20 -33.09 -7.41
C GLY A 46 3.64 -32.56 -7.37
N LYS A 47 4.46 -33.17 -6.50
CA LYS A 47 5.84 -32.70 -6.20
C LYS A 47 6.87 -32.97 -7.29
N GLN A 48 6.59 -33.87 -8.22
CA GLN A 48 7.52 -34.34 -9.24
C GLN A 48 7.44 -33.52 -10.54
N THR A 49 6.58 -32.50 -10.59
CA THR A 49 6.38 -31.67 -11.79
C THR A 49 7.66 -30.95 -12.16
N THR A 50 8.10 -31.16 -13.39
CA THR A 50 9.31 -30.54 -13.96
C THR A 50 8.97 -29.23 -14.68
N LEU A 51 9.97 -28.44 -15.04
CA LEU A 51 9.79 -27.23 -15.85
C LEU A 51 9.19 -27.52 -17.22
N CYS A 52 9.51 -28.65 -17.82
CA CYS A 52 9.03 -29.02 -19.14
C CYS A 52 7.51 -29.33 -19.15
N ASP A 53 6.95 -29.66 -17.98
CA ASP A 53 5.51 -29.93 -17.84
C ASP A 53 4.69 -28.63 -17.79
N ILE A 54 5.33 -27.48 -17.59
CA ILE A 54 4.69 -26.19 -17.48
C ILE A 54 4.46 -25.60 -18.88
N SER A 55 3.31 -25.88 -19.44
CA SER A 55 2.83 -25.25 -20.67
C SER A 55 1.95 -24.04 -20.40
N GLU A 56 1.57 -23.30 -21.44
CA GLU A 56 0.56 -22.25 -21.34
C GLU A 56 -0.77 -22.80 -20.79
N GLN A 57 -1.20 -23.98 -21.28
CA GLN A 57 -2.42 -24.64 -20.80
C GLN A 57 -2.32 -25.02 -19.33
N PHE A 58 -1.15 -25.48 -18.86
CA PHE A 58 -0.90 -25.71 -17.45
C PHE A 58 -1.11 -24.44 -16.62
N CYS A 59 -0.55 -23.31 -17.05
CA CYS A 59 -0.67 -22.03 -16.35
C CYS A 59 -2.12 -21.54 -16.28
N ILE A 60 -2.89 -21.71 -17.36
CA ILE A 60 -4.31 -21.37 -17.39
C ILE A 60 -5.11 -22.26 -16.44
N ALA A 61 -4.91 -23.59 -16.49
CA ALA A 61 -5.59 -24.55 -15.63
C ALA A 61 -5.24 -24.30 -14.14
N PHE A 62 -3.99 -24.00 -13.84
CA PHE A 62 -3.56 -23.63 -12.47
C PHE A 62 -4.21 -22.32 -11.99
N ALA A 63 -4.37 -21.36 -12.86
CA ALA A 63 -5.07 -20.11 -12.50
C ALA A 63 -6.55 -20.39 -12.14
N GLU A 64 -7.25 -21.24 -12.90
CA GLU A 64 -8.64 -21.63 -12.58
C GLU A 64 -8.72 -22.43 -11.27
N PHE A 65 -7.78 -23.35 -11.04
CA PHE A 65 -7.68 -24.07 -9.77
C PHE A 65 -7.52 -23.13 -8.57
N LEU A 66 -6.66 -22.10 -8.70
CA LEU A 66 -6.47 -21.10 -7.63
C LEU A 66 -7.74 -20.27 -7.42
N LYS A 67 -8.44 -19.87 -8.47
CA LYS A 67 -9.71 -19.09 -8.38
C LYS A 67 -10.78 -19.83 -7.58
N ALA A 68 -10.81 -21.14 -7.65
CA ALA A 68 -11.75 -21.97 -6.90
C ALA A 68 -11.38 -22.10 -5.39
N LYS A 69 -10.11 -21.86 -5.03
CA LYS A 69 -9.61 -22.16 -3.66
C LYS A 69 -9.30 -20.93 -2.81
N VAL A 70 -8.90 -19.82 -3.42
CA VAL A 70 -8.42 -18.65 -2.68
C VAL A 70 -9.00 -17.34 -3.20
N ALA A 71 -8.91 -16.29 -2.37
CA ALA A 71 -9.37 -14.96 -2.77
C ALA A 71 -8.59 -14.44 -3.99
N MET A 72 -9.23 -13.65 -4.85
CA MET A 72 -8.70 -13.15 -6.11
C MET A 72 -7.38 -12.35 -5.95
N SER A 73 -7.22 -11.65 -4.81
CA SER A 73 -5.95 -10.97 -4.45
C SER A 73 -4.80 -11.95 -4.24
N SER A 74 -5.08 -13.11 -3.64
CA SER A 74 -4.10 -14.19 -3.43
C SER A 74 -3.77 -14.88 -4.77
N VAL A 75 -4.80 -15.16 -5.60
CA VAL A 75 -4.60 -15.68 -6.97
C VAL A 75 -3.61 -14.81 -7.72
N LYS A 76 -3.85 -13.49 -7.75
CA LYS A 76 -2.95 -12.55 -8.41
C LYS A 76 -1.52 -12.64 -7.87
N THR A 77 -1.37 -12.71 -6.56
CA THR A 77 -0.06 -12.76 -5.91
C THR A 77 0.69 -14.03 -6.28
N TYR A 78 0.02 -15.19 -6.25
CA TYR A 78 0.64 -16.47 -6.60
C TYR A 78 1.01 -16.55 -8.08
N LEU A 79 0.13 -16.10 -8.98
CA LEU A 79 0.43 -16.09 -10.42
C LEU A 79 1.57 -15.12 -10.76
N GLN A 80 1.62 -13.92 -10.15
CA GLN A 80 2.75 -13.01 -10.31
C GLN A 80 4.06 -13.61 -9.81
N LYS A 81 3.99 -14.41 -8.74
CA LYS A 81 5.16 -15.07 -8.20
C LYS A 81 5.63 -16.20 -9.10
N LEU A 82 4.71 -17.03 -9.59
CA LEU A 82 5.03 -18.10 -10.55
C LEU A 82 5.65 -17.50 -11.84
N HIS A 83 5.05 -16.44 -12.37
CA HIS A 83 5.60 -15.72 -13.53
C HIS A 83 7.06 -15.28 -13.30
N ALA A 84 7.33 -14.66 -12.14
CA ALA A 84 8.68 -14.23 -11.81
C ALA A 84 9.67 -15.40 -11.66
N ILE A 85 9.24 -16.54 -11.13
CA ILE A 85 10.06 -17.75 -11.02
C ILE A 85 10.39 -18.29 -12.42
N LEU A 86 9.43 -18.34 -13.32
CA LEU A 86 9.62 -18.79 -14.69
C LEU A 86 10.52 -17.81 -15.50
N GLU A 87 10.40 -16.50 -15.30
CA GLU A 87 11.34 -15.52 -15.86
C GLU A 87 12.79 -15.76 -15.41
N HIS A 88 13.00 -16.13 -14.15
CA HIS A 88 14.33 -16.51 -13.68
C HIS A 88 14.82 -17.81 -14.34
N ALA A 89 13.94 -18.77 -14.58
CA ALA A 89 14.31 -19.99 -15.29
C ALA A 89 14.74 -19.72 -16.75
N VAL A 90 14.10 -18.73 -17.40
CA VAL A 90 14.54 -18.23 -18.72
C VAL A 90 15.93 -17.58 -18.62
N PHE A 91 16.13 -16.68 -17.63
CA PHE A 91 17.39 -16.00 -17.41
C PHE A 91 18.55 -16.98 -17.12
N ASP A 92 18.27 -18.04 -16.37
CA ASP A 92 19.24 -19.10 -16.05
C ASP A 92 19.38 -20.14 -17.21
N HIS A 93 18.76 -19.89 -18.38
CA HIS A 93 18.78 -20.75 -19.57
C HIS A 93 18.28 -22.18 -19.31
N LEU A 94 17.32 -22.35 -18.41
CA LEU A 94 16.69 -23.63 -18.12
C LEU A 94 15.48 -23.90 -19.02
N ILE A 95 14.82 -22.85 -19.49
CA ILE A 95 13.76 -22.87 -20.51
C ILE A 95 14.00 -21.74 -21.51
N ASP A 96 13.55 -21.90 -22.74
CA ASP A 96 13.78 -20.91 -23.82
C ASP A 96 12.88 -19.68 -23.67
N CYS A 97 11.66 -19.86 -23.21
CA CYS A 97 10.70 -18.77 -23.01
C CYS A 97 9.78 -19.07 -21.83
N ASN A 98 9.20 -18.01 -21.25
CA ASN A 98 8.21 -18.14 -20.19
C ASN A 98 6.87 -18.57 -20.79
N PRO A 99 6.36 -19.78 -20.48
CA PRO A 99 5.10 -20.27 -21.05
C PRO A 99 3.89 -19.59 -20.43
N MET A 100 4.05 -18.82 -19.35
CA MET A 100 2.94 -18.23 -18.63
C MET A 100 2.44 -16.96 -19.34
N PRO A 101 1.15 -16.88 -19.75
CA PRO A 101 0.55 -15.66 -20.25
C PRO A 101 0.68 -14.52 -19.25
N ALA A 102 0.71 -13.28 -19.73
CA ALA A 102 0.73 -12.14 -18.82
C ALA A 102 -0.45 -12.24 -17.83
N VAL A 103 -0.15 -12.15 -16.54
CA VAL A 103 -1.13 -12.35 -15.43
C VAL A 103 -2.40 -11.50 -15.60
N ARG A 104 -2.30 -10.36 -16.29
CA ARG A 104 -3.44 -9.49 -16.60
C ARG A 104 -4.52 -10.17 -17.49
N PHE A 105 -4.17 -11.19 -18.27
CA PHE A 105 -5.12 -11.95 -19.10
C PHE A 105 -5.77 -13.09 -18.32
N LEU A 106 -5.11 -13.56 -17.25
CA LEU A 106 -5.63 -14.63 -16.41
C LEU A 106 -6.59 -14.14 -15.32
N ILE A 107 -6.52 -12.85 -14.97
CA ILE A 107 -7.30 -12.27 -13.87
C ILE A 107 -7.99 -10.99 -14.29
N PRO A 108 -9.31 -10.87 -14.09
CA PRO A 108 -10.04 -9.63 -14.32
C PRO A 108 -9.44 -8.49 -13.49
N ARG A 109 -9.45 -7.27 -14.03
CA ARG A 109 -9.08 -6.07 -13.24
C ARG A 109 -10.01 -5.97 -12.04
N ALA A 110 -9.48 -6.25 -10.85
CA ALA A 110 -10.21 -6.00 -9.62
C ALA A 110 -10.49 -4.50 -9.49
N ARG A 111 -11.74 -4.13 -9.19
CA ARG A 111 -12.04 -2.77 -8.75
C ARG A 111 -11.23 -2.50 -7.49
N SER A 112 -10.60 -1.33 -7.41
CA SER A 112 -9.88 -0.90 -6.21
C SER A 112 -10.86 -0.92 -5.03
N SER A 113 -10.65 -1.83 -4.08
CA SER A 113 -11.42 -1.81 -2.82
C SER A 113 -11.06 -0.54 -2.06
N GLN A 114 -12.06 0.19 -1.57
CA GLN A 114 -11.82 1.31 -0.67
C GLN A 114 -11.01 0.83 0.54
N ARG A 115 -9.95 1.56 0.86
CA ARG A 115 -9.12 1.23 2.02
C ARG A 115 -9.85 1.58 3.30
N VAL A 116 -9.87 0.64 4.24
CA VAL A 116 -10.44 0.88 5.58
C VAL A 116 -9.56 1.90 6.30
N TYR A 117 -10.17 2.94 6.84
CA TYR A 117 -9.54 3.94 7.72
C TYR A 117 -10.51 4.34 8.83
N LEU A 118 -10.01 4.95 9.88
CA LEU A 118 -10.82 5.48 10.98
C LEU A 118 -11.14 6.96 10.73
N THR A 119 -12.39 7.33 10.91
CA THR A 119 -12.79 8.74 11.01
C THR A 119 -12.26 9.34 12.31
N GLN A 120 -12.23 10.67 12.41
CA GLN A 120 -11.82 11.35 13.64
C GLN A 120 -12.66 10.91 14.85
N SER A 121 -13.97 10.77 14.69
CA SER A 121 -14.86 10.33 15.77
C SER A 121 -14.63 8.89 16.19
N GLU A 122 -14.34 7.98 15.24
CA GLU A 122 -13.98 6.59 15.54
C GLU A 122 -12.64 6.50 16.26
N LEU A 123 -11.65 7.32 15.84
CA LEU A 123 -10.33 7.36 16.49
C LEU A 123 -10.44 7.84 17.95
N VAL A 124 -11.25 8.87 18.22
CA VAL A 124 -11.51 9.37 19.59
C VAL A 124 -12.21 8.30 20.43
N ARG A 125 -13.26 7.65 19.89
CA ARG A 125 -13.92 6.55 20.62
C ARG A 125 -12.97 5.41 20.93
N LEU A 126 -12.15 5.01 19.96
CA LEU A 126 -11.18 3.96 20.12
C LEU A 126 -10.16 4.32 21.21
N ALA A 127 -9.58 5.53 21.18
CA ALA A 127 -8.63 6.02 22.16
C ALA A 127 -9.20 6.03 23.59
N SER A 128 -10.50 6.31 23.75
CA SER A 128 -11.19 6.38 25.07
C SER A 128 -11.43 4.99 25.71
N LYS A 129 -11.29 3.90 24.97
CA LYS A 129 -11.55 2.54 25.46
C LYS A 129 -10.26 1.80 25.81
N PRO A 130 -10.30 0.91 26.83
CA PRO A 130 -9.15 0.07 27.17
C PRO A 130 -8.87 -0.94 26.05
N CYS A 131 -7.59 -1.29 25.88
CA CYS A 131 -7.11 -2.36 25.03
C CYS A 131 -6.48 -3.43 25.92
N ASN A 132 -6.47 -4.69 25.50
CA ASN A 132 -5.91 -5.79 26.28
C ASN A 132 -4.41 -5.56 26.62
N HIS A 133 -3.66 -5.00 25.68
CA HIS A 133 -2.28 -4.59 25.90
C HIS A 133 -2.14 -3.09 25.60
N GLU A 134 -1.79 -2.30 26.61
CA GLU A 134 -1.65 -0.86 26.47
C GLU A 134 -0.56 -0.46 25.47
N GLU A 135 0.50 -1.26 25.35
CA GLU A 135 1.55 -1.04 24.35
C GLU A 135 1.02 -1.17 22.91
N THR A 136 0.10 -2.12 22.64
CA THR A 136 -0.57 -2.23 21.34
C THR A 136 -1.39 -0.97 21.03
N LYS A 137 -2.14 -0.48 22.03
CA LYS A 137 -2.94 0.75 21.90
C LYS A 137 -2.04 1.96 21.62
N ARG A 138 -1.01 2.19 22.44
CA ARG A 138 -0.06 3.30 22.30
C ARG A 138 0.59 3.30 20.92
N ALA A 139 1.12 2.16 20.49
CA ALA A 139 1.77 1.99 19.21
C ALA A 139 0.81 2.22 18.02
N PHE A 140 -0.43 1.74 18.12
CA PHE A 140 -1.42 1.95 17.07
C PHE A 140 -1.82 3.42 16.94
N LEU A 141 -2.09 4.10 18.07
CA LEU A 141 -2.42 5.53 18.10
C LEU A 141 -1.23 6.37 17.61
N PHE A 142 -0.01 6.01 18.00
CA PHE A 142 1.21 6.62 17.50
C PHE A 142 1.36 6.46 15.98
N ALA A 143 1.04 5.27 15.44
CA ALA A 143 1.03 5.05 14.00
C ALA A 143 -0.04 5.88 13.28
N CYS A 144 -1.15 6.21 13.94
CA CYS A 144 -2.16 7.14 13.42
C CYS A 144 -1.66 8.60 13.37
N GLN A 145 -0.63 8.96 14.15
CA GLN A 145 -0.03 10.29 14.15
C GLN A 145 1.19 10.42 13.24
N THR A 146 1.86 9.32 12.93
CA THR A 146 3.15 9.32 12.21
C THR A 146 3.12 8.64 10.86
N GLY A 147 2.11 7.81 10.60
CA GLY A 147 2.02 7.01 9.39
C GLY A 147 3.05 5.89 9.28
N LEU A 148 3.83 5.58 10.31
CA LEU A 148 4.82 4.51 10.31
C LEU A 148 4.16 3.13 10.16
N ARG A 149 4.87 2.19 9.53
CA ARG A 149 4.43 0.79 9.44
C ARG A 149 4.71 0.05 10.74
N LEU A 150 3.95 -1.03 11.01
CA LEU A 150 4.20 -1.88 12.19
C LEU A 150 5.67 -2.32 12.27
N SER A 151 6.27 -2.77 11.16
CA SER A 151 7.68 -3.19 11.13
C SER A 151 8.66 -2.09 11.53
N ASP A 152 8.32 -0.84 11.26
CA ASP A 152 9.16 0.31 11.59
C ASP A 152 8.99 0.67 13.08
N ILE A 153 7.77 0.52 13.62
CA ILE A 153 7.46 0.72 15.04
C ILE A 153 8.06 -0.40 15.91
N GLU A 154 7.98 -1.67 15.48
CA GLU A 154 8.60 -2.80 16.18
C GLU A 154 10.11 -2.62 16.39
N THR A 155 10.74 -1.88 15.49
CA THR A 155 12.19 -1.61 15.52
C THR A 155 12.55 -0.19 15.91
N LEU A 156 11.55 0.67 16.23
CA LEU A 156 11.78 2.06 16.61
C LEU A 156 12.54 2.11 17.93
N SER A 157 13.68 2.80 17.91
CA SER A 157 14.53 3.02 19.06
C SER A 157 14.58 4.50 19.43
N TRP A 158 14.96 4.78 20.67
CA TRP A 158 15.15 6.15 21.12
C TRP A 158 16.28 6.87 20.36
N ASN A 159 17.21 6.13 19.75
CA ASN A 159 18.26 6.70 18.93
C ASN A 159 17.77 7.13 17.53
N ASP A 160 16.58 6.68 17.12
CA ASP A 160 15.95 7.12 15.88
C ASP A 160 15.24 8.47 16.04
N ILE A 161 15.13 8.98 17.29
CA ILE A 161 14.49 10.26 17.61
C ILE A 161 15.58 11.29 17.85
N THR A 162 15.61 12.32 17.03
CA THR A 162 16.58 13.40 17.08
C THR A 162 15.87 14.76 16.97
N GLU A 163 16.54 15.82 17.36
CA GLU A 163 16.02 17.18 17.19
C GLU A 163 16.46 17.73 15.82
N ILE A 164 15.51 18.15 15.01
CA ILE A 164 15.78 18.83 13.75
C ILE A 164 15.02 20.15 13.75
N ASN A 165 15.73 21.25 13.56
CA ASN A 165 15.18 22.63 13.58
C ASN A 165 14.31 22.90 14.84
N GLY A 166 14.73 22.46 16.00
CA GLY A 166 14.00 22.64 17.25
C GLY A 166 12.78 21.74 17.43
N SER A 167 12.59 20.73 16.57
CA SER A 167 11.45 19.81 16.62
C SER A 167 11.92 18.37 16.76
N PRO A 168 11.41 17.59 17.74
CA PRO A 168 11.67 16.16 17.85
C PRO A 168 11.18 15.46 16.58
N THR A 169 12.07 14.70 15.95
CA THR A 169 11.85 14.11 14.62
C THR A 169 12.39 12.70 14.60
N ILE A 170 11.61 11.77 14.05
CA ILE A 170 12.08 10.42 13.76
C ILE A 170 12.85 10.45 12.44
N VAL A 171 14.11 9.96 12.48
CA VAL A 171 14.93 9.69 11.30
C VAL A 171 15.23 8.21 11.28
N LYS A 172 14.64 7.49 10.32
CA LYS A 172 14.69 6.03 10.28
C LYS A 172 14.70 5.46 8.89
N VAL A 173 15.56 4.46 8.66
CA VAL A 173 15.48 3.64 7.45
C VAL A 173 14.38 2.60 7.63
N GLN A 174 13.36 2.64 6.78
CA GLN A 174 12.23 1.72 6.84
C GLN A 174 12.64 0.27 6.54
N VAL A 175 12.18 -0.67 7.36
CA VAL A 175 12.49 -2.09 7.25
C VAL A 175 12.08 -2.67 5.89
N LYS A 176 10.89 -2.31 5.39
CA LYS A 176 10.32 -2.90 4.17
C LYS A 176 10.88 -2.30 2.89
N THR A 177 11.10 -1.00 2.84
CA THR A 177 11.41 -0.26 1.60
C THR A 177 12.87 0.16 1.53
N CYS A 178 13.63 0.08 2.62
CA CYS A 178 14.99 0.60 2.78
C CYS A 178 15.11 2.09 2.40
N GLN A 179 14.03 2.84 2.54
CA GLN A 179 14.03 4.29 2.37
C GLN A 179 14.10 4.97 3.72
N GLU A 180 14.89 6.01 3.81
CA GLU A 180 14.89 6.89 4.96
C GLU A 180 13.61 7.72 4.99
N VAL A 181 13.02 7.83 6.18
CA VAL A 181 11.89 8.70 6.47
C VAL A 181 12.27 9.67 7.58
N CYS A 182 11.82 10.89 7.43
CA CYS A 182 11.97 11.95 8.40
C CYS A 182 10.56 12.39 8.80
N VAL A 183 10.14 12.07 10.03
CA VAL A 183 8.78 12.32 10.53
C VAL A 183 8.84 13.20 11.77
N PRO A 184 8.52 14.50 11.66
CA PRO A 184 8.38 15.38 12.81
C PRO A 184 7.27 14.89 13.75
N LEU A 185 7.50 14.91 15.05
CA LEU A 185 6.56 14.47 16.05
C LEU A 185 5.72 15.65 16.56
N ASN A 186 4.40 15.50 16.51
CA ASN A 186 3.48 16.42 17.16
C ASN A 186 3.34 16.10 18.65
N THR A 187 2.69 16.98 19.40
CA THR A 187 2.51 16.85 20.86
C THR A 187 1.88 15.52 21.25
N VAL A 188 0.84 15.07 20.51
CA VAL A 188 0.15 13.80 20.79
C VAL A 188 1.09 12.62 20.57
N ALA A 189 1.91 12.65 19.52
CA ALA A 189 2.89 11.59 19.27
C ALA A 189 3.96 11.55 20.39
N LEU A 190 4.38 12.70 20.89
CA LEU A 190 5.33 12.80 22.01
C LEU A 190 4.74 12.23 23.31
N GLU A 191 3.49 12.55 23.63
CA GLU A 191 2.78 11.95 24.77
C GLU A 191 2.68 10.43 24.66
N LEU A 192 2.42 9.91 23.46
CA LEU A 192 2.28 8.48 23.20
C LEU A 192 3.60 7.70 23.31
N ILE A 193 4.75 8.29 22.99
CA ILE A 193 6.04 7.64 23.20
C ILE A 193 6.48 7.66 24.67
N GLY A 194 6.01 8.65 25.44
CA GLY A 194 6.35 8.80 26.85
C GLY A 194 7.84 9.09 27.08
N GLU A 195 8.34 8.73 28.27
CA GLU A 195 9.70 8.96 28.66
C GLU A 195 10.62 7.76 28.38
N ARG A 196 11.93 8.04 28.22
CA ARG A 196 12.96 7.02 28.03
C ARG A 196 13.29 6.32 29.33
N ASN A 197 12.62 5.22 29.63
CA ASN A 197 12.79 4.45 30.87
C ASN A 197 13.92 3.38 30.77
N GLY A 198 15.09 3.75 30.25
CA GLY A 198 16.22 2.83 30.10
C GLY A 198 16.09 1.76 29.00
N HIS A 199 14.92 1.61 28.40
CA HIS A 199 14.72 0.70 27.30
C HIS A 199 15.32 1.23 25.99
N LYS A 200 15.90 0.33 25.19
CA LYS A 200 16.43 0.68 23.86
C LYS A 200 15.32 1.00 22.87
N ARG A 201 14.21 0.24 22.91
CA ARG A 201 13.04 0.42 22.04
C ARG A 201 12.04 1.38 22.67
N VAL A 202 11.29 2.08 21.81
CA VAL A 202 10.20 2.98 22.23
C VAL A 202 8.96 2.21 22.65
N PHE A 203 8.67 1.09 21.95
CA PHE A 203 7.53 0.21 22.23
C PHE A 203 8.00 -1.22 22.49
N ASP A 204 7.46 -1.86 23.53
CA ASP A 204 7.64 -3.30 23.81
C ASP A 204 6.41 -4.08 23.35
N LEU A 205 6.38 -4.40 22.04
CA LEU A 205 5.25 -5.02 21.40
C LEU A 205 5.27 -6.54 21.53
N LYS A 206 4.10 -7.13 21.74
CA LYS A 206 3.87 -8.57 21.66
C LYS A 206 3.97 -9.07 20.21
N SER A 207 3.80 -10.38 20.02
CA SER A 207 3.79 -10.97 18.68
C SER A 207 2.70 -10.37 17.79
N ARG A 208 2.90 -10.41 16.47
CA ARG A 208 1.95 -9.83 15.51
C ARG A 208 0.56 -10.47 15.56
N SER A 209 0.48 -11.74 15.95
CA SER A 209 -0.81 -12.44 16.17
C SER A 209 -1.56 -11.87 17.37
N VAL A 210 -0.85 -11.58 18.47
CA VAL A 210 -1.44 -10.93 19.65
C VAL A 210 -1.91 -9.52 19.31
N ILE A 211 -1.06 -8.72 18.64
CA ILE A 211 -1.44 -7.37 18.18
C ILE A 211 -2.71 -7.42 17.32
N ALA A 212 -2.81 -8.37 16.38
CA ALA A 212 -3.99 -8.51 15.53
C ALA A 212 -5.25 -8.85 16.34
N SER A 213 -5.16 -9.76 17.30
CA SER A 213 -6.25 -10.12 18.20
C SER A 213 -6.70 -8.95 19.07
N ASP A 214 -5.73 -8.19 19.63
CA ASP A 214 -6.00 -7.01 20.43
C ASP A 214 -6.77 -5.96 19.65
N LEU A 215 -6.33 -5.65 18.43
CA LEU A 215 -6.96 -4.65 17.58
C LEU A 215 -8.41 -5.00 17.25
N LEU A 216 -8.70 -6.28 16.97
CA LEU A 216 -10.06 -6.74 16.70
C LEU A 216 -10.96 -6.63 17.94
N SER A 217 -10.46 -7.08 19.09
CA SER A 217 -11.17 -6.98 20.37
C SER A 217 -11.43 -5.52 20.77
N TRP A 218 -10.40 -4.68 20.64
CA TRP A 218 -10.48 -3.27 20.97
C TRP A 218 -11.46 -2.49 20.08
N ALA A 219 -11.46 -2.76 18.75
CA ALA A 219 -12.44 -2.20 17.83
C ALA A 219 -13.86 -2.53 18.26
N LYS A 220 -14.13 -3.80 18.62
CA LYS A 220 -15.42 -4.26 19.10
C LYS A 220 -15.83 -3.54 20.40
N THR A 221 -14.92 -3.42 21.36
CA THR A 221 -15.16 -2.70 22.64
C THR A 221 -15.46 -1.22 22.42
N ALA A 222 -14.84 -0.61 21.38
CA ALA A 222 -15.04 0.78 21.04
C ALA A 222 -16.28 1.04 20.15
N GLY A 223 -17.04 0.00 19.78
CA GLY A 223 -18.16 0.12 18.85
C GLY A 223 -17.75 0.60 17.46
N VAL A 224 -16.56 0.19 17.01
CA VAL A 224 -16.04 0.47 15.66
C VAL A 224 -16.29 -0.75 14.79
N ASP A 225 -17.27 -0.68 13.91
CA ASP A 225 -17.65 -1.75 12.98
C ASP A 225 -16.73 -1.74 11.75
N LYS A 226 -15.42 -1.99 11.99
CA LYS A 226 -14.39 -2.08 10.96
C LYS A 226 -13.40 -3.17 11.32
N HIS A 227 -12.97 -3.95 10.34
CA HIS A 227 -11.90 -4.92 10.52
C HIS A 227 -10.57 -4.18 10.74
N LEU A 228 -10.21 -4.00 12.02
CA LEU A 228 -9.05 -3.23 12.41
C LEU A 228 -7.78 -4.07 12.30
N THR A 229 -6.89 -3.69 11.41
CA THR A 229 -5.53 -4.22 11.30
C THR A 229 -4.54 -3.09 11.61
N PHE A 230 -3.31 -3.43 11.97
CA PHE A 230 -2.33 -2.36 12.25
C PHE A 230 -2.12 -1.41 11.07
N HIS A 231 -2.27 -1.89 9.83
CA HIS A 231 -2.12 -1.05 8.64
C HIS A 231 -3.22 0.01 8.48
N VAL A 232 -4.36 -0.18 9.14
CA VAL A 232 -5.45 0.82 9.19
C VAL A 232 -4.97 2.13 9.84
N SER A 233 -4.05 2.08 10.83
CA SER A 233 -3.48 3.29 11.44
C SER A 233 -2.83 4.20 10.39
N ARG A 234 -2.05 3.62 9.49
CA ARG A 234 -1.39 4.36 8.41
C ARG A 234 -2.36 4.87 7.36
N HIS A 235 -3.41 4.10 7.04
CA HIS A 235 -4.50 4.59 6.19
C HIS A 235 -5.23 5.76 6.84
N THR A 236 -5.46 5.68 8.16
CA THR A 236 -6.06 6.75 8.97
C THR A 236 -5.19 8.01 8.94
N PHE A 237 -3.89 7.88 9.19
CA PHE A 237 -2.95 9.00 9.10
C PHE A 237 -3.02 9.68 7.73
N ALA A 238 -2.87 8.92 6.64
CA ALA A 238 -2.87 9.47 5.31
C ALA A 238 -4.20 10.15 4.95
N THR A 239 -5.33 9.50 5.29
CA THR A 239 -6.68 10.02 5.04
C THR A 239 -6.94 11.31 5.81
N LEU A 240 -6.68 11.33 7.13
CA LEU A 240 -6.93 12.49 7.97
C LEU A 240 -5.99 13.66 7.62
N SER A 241 -4.73 13.38 7.29
CA SER A 241 -3.79 14.42 6.85
C SER A 241 -4.25 15.09 5.56
N ILE A 242 -4.65 14.31 4.55
CA ILE A 242 -5.18 14.87 3.29
C ILE A 242 -6.49 15.62 3.52
N SER A 243 -7.39 15.09 4.36
CA SER A 243 -8.64 15.76 4.72
C SER A 243 -8.41 17.07 5.47
N ALA A 244 -7.29 17.20 6.19
CA ALA A 244 -6.85 18.43 6.83
C ALA A 244 -6.13 19.41 5.90
N GLY A 245 -6.01 19.09 4.59
CA GLY A 245 -5.39 19.95 3.58
C GLY A 245 -3.87 19.76 3.45
N VAL A 246 -3.27 18.74 4.07
CA VAL A 246 -1.85 18.45 3.86
C VAL A 246 -1.63 17.95 2.45
N ASP A 247 -0.65 18.52 1.76
CA ASP A 247 -0.31 18.15 0.39
C ASP A 247 0.02 16.66 0.25
N ILE A 248 -0.47 16.02 -0.82
CA ILE A 248 -0.33 14.58 -1.06
C ILE A 248 1.13 14.14 -1.19
N TYR A 249 2.03 15.01 -1.71
CA TYR A 249 3.46 14.72 -1.80
C TYR A 249 4.10 14.73 -0.42
N VAL A 250 3.67 15.64 0.46
CA VAL A 250 4.12 15.68 1.87
C VAL A 250 3.68 14.41 2.59
N VAL A 251 2.39 14.02 2.48
CA VAL A 251 1.86 12.78 3.07
C VAL A 251 2.60 11.56 2.52
N SER A 252 2.88 11.53 1.22
CA SER A 252 3.64 10.45 0.57
C SER A 252 5.05 10.31 1.15
N ARG A 253 5.74 11.43 1.40
CA ARG A 253 7.08 11.45 2.01
C ARG A 253 7.04 11.02 3.47
N LEU A 254 6.14 11.56 4.28
CA LEU A 254 5.96 11.17 5.69
C LEU A 254 5.69 9.66 5.81
N CYS A 255 4.87 9.14 4.93
CA CYS A 255 4.62 7.70 4.82
C CYS A 255 5.83 6.92 4.28
N GLY A 256 6.81 7.50 3.62
CA GLY A 256 7.90 6.80 2.95
C GLY A 256 7.40 5.90 1.81
N HIS A 257 6.53 6.44 0.96
CA HIS A 257 6.14 5.80 -0.28
C HIS A 257 7.19 6.04 -1.36
N ARG A 258 7.58 4.98 -2.09
CA ARG A 258 8.50 5.10 -3.23
C ARG A 258 7.89 5.86 -4.41
N SER A 259 6.57 5.86 -4.51
CA SER A 259 5.82 6.54 -5.56
C SER A 259 4.59 7.19 -4.98
N VAL A 260 4.29 8.41 -5.38
CA VAL A 260 3.07 9.14 -5.02
C VAL A 260 1.82 8.38 -5.43
N ARG A 261 1.87 7.57 -6.50
CA ARG A 261 0.76 6.67 -6.91
C ARG A 261 0.24 5.78 -5.77
N THR A 262 1.10 5.45 -4.80
CA THR A 262 0.66 4.71 -3.60
C THR A 262 -0.24 5.56 -2.71
N THR A 263 -0.11 6.89 -2.76
CA THR A 263 -0.91 7.84 -2.00
C THR A 263 -2.15 8.29 -2.78
N GLU A 264 -2.14 8.17 -4.12
CA GLU A 264 -3.28 8.50 -5.00
C GLU A 264 -4.52 7.64 -4.73
N ILE A 265 -4.38 6.52 -4.02
CA ILE A 265 -5.55 5.74 -3.54
C ILE A 265 -6.48 6.56 -2.64
N TYR A 266 -5.99 7.66 -2.09
CA TYR A 266 -6.74 8.64 -1.29
C TYR A 266 -7.22 9.83 -2.12
N ALA A 267 -7.04 9.84 -3.45
CA ALA A 267 -7.37 10.96 -4.33
C ALA A 267 -8.86 11.36 -4.27
N HIS A 268 -9.76 10.37 -4.00
CA HIS A 268 -11.19 10.65 -3.80
C HIS A 268 -11.49 11.61 -2.63
N ILE A 269 -10.56 11.77 -1.68
CA ILE A 269 -10.66 12.72 -0.57
C ILE A 269 -10.33 14.13 -1.07
N ILE A 270 -9.38 14.23 -2.00
CA ILE A 270 -8.95 15.49 -2.62
C ILE A 270 -10.10 16.12 -3.40
N ASP A 271 -10.92 15.30 -4.09
CA ASP A 271 -12.07 15.81 -4.86
C ASP A 271 -13.09 16.53 -3.97
N LYS A 272 -13.30 16.08 -2.73
CA LYS A 272 -14.12 16.79 -1.75
C LYS A 272 -13.42 18.07 -1.24
N THR A 273 -12.14 18.00 -0.97
CA THR A 273 -11.32 19.12 -0.49
C THR A 273 -11.19 20.23 -1.54
N LEU A 274 -11.24 19.89 -2.85
CA LEU A 274 -11.25 20.88 -3.93
C LEU A 274 -12.49 21.77 -3.89
N GLN A 275 -13.68 21.18 -3.63
CA GLN A 275 -14.91 21.96 -3.49
C GLN A 275 -14.85 22.90 -2.28
N ASP A 276 -14.37 22.38 -1.14
CA ASP A 276 -14.17 23.17 0.09
C ASP A 276 -13.10 24.24 -0.11
N GLY A 277 -12.02 23.93 -0.85
CA GLY A 277 -10.94 24.86 -1.20
C GLY A 277 -11.38 26.02 -2.08
N VAL A 278 -12.24 25.75 -3.07
CA VAL A 278 -12.83 26.80 -3.92
C VAL A 278 -13.75 27.69 -3.08
N ALA A 279 -14.55 27.13 -2.18
CA ALA A 279 -15.41 27.89 -1.27
C ALA A 279 -14.59 28.75 -0.28
N LEU A 280 -13.45 28.25 0.21
CA LEU A 280 -12.50 28.99 1.04
C LEU A 280 -11.85 30.14 0.27
N LEU A 281 -11.43 29.93 -0.97
CA LEU A 281 -10.90 30.97 -1.85
C LEU A 281 -11.95 32.05 -2.12
N GLU A 282 -13.18 31.65 -2.40
CA GLU A 282 -14.29 32.57 -2.63
C GLU A 282 -14.57 33.41 -1.37
N SER A 283 -14.60 32.80 -0.18
CA SER A 283 -14.79 33.50 1.10
C SER A 283 -13.62 34.42 1.44
N ALA A 284 -12.37 34.00 1.19
CA ALA A 284 -11.17 34.84 1.40
C ALA A 284 -11.14 36.05 0.46
N MET A 285 -11.55 35.85 -0.80
CA MET A 285 -11.65 36.95 -1.78
C MET A 285 -12.80 37.91 -1.44
N MET A 286 -13.90 37.41 -0.83
CA MET A 286 -15.01 38.28 -0.41
C MET A 286 -14.73 39.02 0.90
N ASN A 287 -13.98 38.46 1.83
CA ASN A 287 -13.61 39.09 3.10
C ASN A 287 -12.52 40.17 2.97
N ASN A 288 -11.81 40.24 1.85
CA ASN A 288 -10.83 41.30 1.55
C ASN A 288 -11.48 42.62 1.05
N SER A 289 -12.75 42.84 1.35
CA SER A 289 -13.56 43.96 0.87
C SER A 289 -13.32 45.28 1.64
N ARG A 290 -12.07 45.72 1.79
CA ARG A 290 -11.75 47.11 2.08
C ARG A 290 -11.22 47.90 0.88
N VAL A 291 -11.26 47.33 -0.33
CA VAL A 291 -10.80 48.01 -1.56
C VAL A 291 -11.81 47.78 -2.69
N ASP A 292 -12.56 48.80 -2.94
CA ASP A 292 -13.25 49.23 -4.14
C ASP A 292 -14.19 48.33 -4.95
N LYS A 293 -15.39 48.88 -5.23
CA LYS A 293 -16.45 48.35 -6.13
C LYS A 293 -15.95 47.87 -7.50
N VAL A 294 -14.78 48.29 -7.96
CA VAL A 294 -14.18 47.91 -9.24
C VAL A 294 -13.58 46.49 -9.20
N ARG A 295 -13.13 46.02 -8.02
CA ARG A 295 -12.65 44.64 -7.85
C ARG A 295 -13.77 43.59 -7.91
N LYS A 296 -14.99 43.90 -7.51
CA LYS A 296 -16.11 42.93 -7.56
C LYS A 296 -16.46 42.46 -8.97
N LEU A 297 -16.28 43.32 -9.99
CA LEU A 297 -16.52 42.94 -11.38
C LEU A 297 -15.41 42.02 -11.92
N ASN A 298 -14.15 42.30 -11.56
CA ASN A 298 -12.99 41.50 -11.99
C ASN A 298 -12.94 40.12 -11.32
N ILE A 299 -13.35 40.03 -10.04
CA ILE A 299 -13.38 38.75 -9.32
C ILE A 299 -14.47 37.81 -9.88
N LYS A 300 -15.66 38.31 -10.18
CA LYS A 300 -16.72 37.54 -10.82
C LYS A 300 -16.30 37.04 -12.22
N TYR A 301 -15.53 37.83 -12.96
CA TYR A 301 -14.97 37.45 -14.26
C TYR A 301 -13.87 36.38 -14.12
N MET A 302 -12.98 36.54 -13.13
CA MET A 302 -11.93 35.55 -12.84
C MET A 302 -12.51 34.17 -12.35
N VAL A 303 -13.48 34.23 -11.46
CA VAL A 303 -14.16 33.02 -10.96
C VAL A 303 -14.85 32.26 -12.10
N ASN A 304 -15.54 32.99 -13.00
CA ASN A 304 -16.16 32.37 -14.17
C ASN A 304 -15.13 31.81 -15.15
N ARG A 305 -13.97 32.45 -15.29
CA ARG A 305 -12.88 32.00 -16.18
C ARG A 305 -12.21 30.75 -15.61
N VAL A 306 -11.99 30.69 -14.30
CA VAL A 306 -11.47 29.49 -13.60
C VAL A 306 -12.47 28.35 -13.73
N LYS A 307 -13.78 28.62 -13.58
CA LYS A 307 -14.83 27.62 -13.76
C LYS A 307 -14.85 27.06 -15.17
N MET A 308 -14.74 27.92 -16.22
CA MET A 308 -14.63 27.49 -17.61
C MET A 308 -13.37 26.65 -17.90
N VAL A 309 -12.23 27.00 -17.28
CA VAL A 309 -10.99 26.22 -17.42
C VAL A 309 -11.12 24.85 -16.77
N ILE A 310 -11.71 24.78 -15.58
CA ILE A 310 -11.98 23.51 -14.89
C ILE A 310 -12.94 22.64 -15.72
N GLU A 311 -14.02 23.22 -16.24
CA GLU A 311 -14.98 22.52 -17.09
C GLU A 311 -14.33 22.05 -18.41
N SER A 312 -13.46 22.85 -19.04
CA SER A 312 -12.74 22.46 -20.25
C SER A 312 -11.75 21.30 -20.01
N VAL A 313 -11.05 21.30 -18.87
CA VAL A 313 -10.16 20.21 -18.47
C VAL A 313 -10.95 18.91 -18.18
N PHE A 314 -12.12 19.02 -17.55
CA PHE A 314 -13.02 17.88 -17.34
C PHE A 314 -13.60 17.36 -18.66
N PHE A 315 -13.95 18.24 -19.59
CA PHE A 315 -14.46 17.86 -20.91
C PHE A 315 -13.38 17.18 -21.74
N GLN A 316 -12.13 17.66 -21.71
CA GLN A 316 -11.00 17.01 -22.40
C GLN A 316 -10.65 15.64 -21.78
N LYS A 317 -10.77 15.48 -20.46
CA LYS A 317 -10.60 14.15 -19.81
C LYS A 317 -11.71 13.18 -20.19
N LYS A 318 -12.96 13.64 -20.31
CA LYS A 318 -14.09 12.81 -20.78
C LYS A 318 -13.95 12.45 -22.26
N ALA A 319 -13.50 13.38 -23.10
CA ALA A 319 -13.29 13.13 -24.52
C ALA A 319 -12.13 12.13 -24.75
N LYS A 320 -11.01 12.25 -24.02
CA LYS A 320 -9.91 11.25 -24.06
C LYS A 320 -10.32 9.87 -23.55
N ALA A 321 -11.19 9.81 -22.53
CA ALA A 321 -11.72 8.54 -22.04
C ALA A 321 -12.67 7.89 -23.05
N LYS A 322 -13.40 8.67 -23.85
CA LYS A 322 -14.29 8.17 -24.90
C LYS A 322 -13.50 7.70 -26.12
N GLN A 323 -12.46 8.44 -26.53
CA GLN A 323 -11.57 8.06 -27.64
C GLN A 323 -10.80 6.75 -27.36
N ASN A 324 -10.41 6.51 -26.09
CA ASN A 324 -9.76 5.26 -25.73
C ASN A 324 -10.71 4.05 -25.67
N ASN A 325 -12.03 4.26 -25.58
CA ASN A 325 -13.02 3.18 -25.69
C ASN A 325 -13.43 2.90 -27.13
N ASP A 326 -13.39 3.88 -28.02
CA ASP A 326 -13.80 3.71 -29.44
C ASP A 326 -12.67 3.12 -30.30
N THR A 327 -11.41 3.14 -29.84
CA THR A 327 -10.28 2.50 -30.55
C THR A 327 -10.22 0.98 -30.38
N PHE A 328 -11.16 0.37 -29.62
CA PHE A 328 -11.23 -1.08 -29.38
C PHE A 328 -12.34 -1.80 -30.18
N LEU A 329 -13.02 -1.09 -31.08
CA LEU A 329 -14.04 -1.68 -31.96
C LEU A 329 -13.66 -1.43 -33.43
N MET A 330 -12.68 -2.16 -33.91
CA MET A 330 -12.55 -2.41 -35.37
C MET A 330 -12.91 -3.85 -35.63
N PRO A 331 -13.88 -4.13 -36.51
CA PRO A 331 -14.19 -5.47 -36.92
C PRO A 331 -13.13 -5.96 -37.92
N THR A 332 -12.66 -7.16 -37.69
CA THR A 332 -11.90 -7.97 -38.66
C THR A 332 -12.81 -8.30 -39.88
N ILE A 333 -12.35 -7.89 -41.03
CA ILE A 333 -12.72 -8.52 -42.33
C ILE A 333 -11.64 -9.53 -42.66
#